data_d33f468d26d5b1c5340cf81db2241ad3
#
_entry.id   d33f468d26d5b1c5340cf81db2241ad3
#
_cell.length_a   1.000
_cell.length_b   1.000
_cell.length_c   1.000
_cell.angle_alpha   90.00
_cell.angle_beta   90.00
_cell.angle_gamma   90.00
#
_symmetry.space_group_name_H-M   'P 1'
#
loop_
_entity.id
_entity.type
_entity.pdbx_description
1 polymer ?
#
loop_
_entity_poly.entity_id
_entity_poly.type
_entity_poly.pdbx_seq_one_letter_code
_entity_poly.pdbx_strand_id
1 'polypeptide(L)'
;YFLILISFTAAAFDEFLITDIRIVGLQRVSIGSIFTSIPVSVGDKMNQGKVSEITRALFSTAQFNDIQIAKDGNALIISVEERPSISAIELEGNKALKSEDLLKGLDGAGISEGQVYKRSTLNGMKSELVRQYASQGRYGAGVEIEAIDKPRNTIELKIIIDEGKSAKIKKV
;
A
#
# COMPACT_ATOMS: atom_id res chain seq x y z
N TYR A 1 -43.77 -23.27 -11.02
CA TYR A 1 -42.46 -22.70 -10.70
C TYR A 1 -42.65 -21.58 -9.69
N PHE A 2 -42.30 -21.86 -8.43
CA PHE A 2 -42.41 -20.91 -7.33
C PHE A 2 -41.04 -20.17 -7.22
N LEU A 3 -41.00 -18.90 -7.61
CA LEU A 3 -39.83 -18.06 -7.53
C LEU A 3 -39.66 -17.56 -6.08
N ILE A 4 -38.74 -18.13 -5.33
CA ILE A 4 -38.38 -17.62 -4.00
C ILE A 4 -37.48 -16.41 -4.21
N LEU A 5 -38.04 -15.21 -4.03
CA LEU A 5 -37.30 -13.97 -3.91
C LEU A 5 -36.62 -13.96 -2.53
N ILE A 6 -35.33 -14.29 -2.48
CA ILE A 6 -34.49 -14.08 -1.29
C ILE A 6 -34.16 -12.57 -1.25
N SER A 7 -34.94 -11.84 -0.44
CA SER A 7 -34.62 -10.45 -0.13
C SER A 7 -33.37 -10.43 0.75
N PHE A 8 -32.23 -10.05 0.16
CA PHE A 8 -31.05 -9.66 0.93
C PHE A 8 -31.37 -8.33 1.62
N THR A 9 -31.76 -8.38 2.88
CA THR A 9 -31.77 -7.19 3.72
C THR A 9 -30.32 -6.81 3.98
N ALA A 10 -29.84 -5.71 3.37
CA ALA A 10 -28.64 -5.06 3.82
C ALA A 10 -28.87 -4.69 5.29
N ALA A 11 -28.12 -5.30 6.21
CA ALA A 11 -28.16 -4.96 7.61
C ALA A 11 -27.74 -3.50 7.73
N ALA A 12 -28.71 -2.61 7.97
CA ALA A 12 -28.43 -1.22 8.28
C ALA A 12 -27.61 -1.20 9.58
N PHE A 13 -26.54 -0.43 9.60
CA PHE A 13 -25.74 -0.24 10.80
C PHE A 13 -26.58 0.52 11.82
N ASP A 14 -27.03 -0.17 12.88
CA ASP A 14 -27.88 0.41 13.91
C ASP A 14 -27.14 1.54 14.64
N GLU A 15 -27.80 2.68 14.79
CA GLU A 15 -27.24 3.81 15.54
C GLU A 15 -27.00 3.43 17.01
N PHE A 16 -25.86 3.83 17.56
CA PHE A 16 -25.54 3.65 18.96
C PHE A 16 -24.64 4.75 19.51
N LEU A 17 -24.64 4.94 20.83
CA LEU A 17 -23.72 5.83 21.52
C LEU A 17 -22.39 5.10 21.78
N ILE A 18 -21.28 5.65 21.31
CA ILE A 18 -19.95 5.08 21.52
C ILE A 18 -19.57 5.19 22.99
N THR A 19 -19.40 4.08 23.68
CA THR A 19 -18.91 4.05 25.08
C THR A 19 -17.44 3.66 25.16
N ASP A 20 -16.91 3.03 24.12
CA ASP A 20 -15.51 2.58 24.04
C ASP A 20 -15.08 2.48 22.57
N ILE A 21 -13.80 2.69 22.27
CA ILE A 21 -13.20 2.52 20.94
C ILE A 21 -12.02 1.58 21.07
N ARG A 22 -12.10 0.44 20.39
CA ARG A 22 -11.04 -0.58 20.35
C ARG A 22 -10.47 -0.69 18.94
N ILE A 23 -9.15 -0.67 18.84
CA ILE A 23 -8.42 -0.79 17.59
C ILE A 23 -7.60 -2.07 17.65
N VAL A 24 -7.78 -2.92 16.63
CA VAL A 24 -7.09 -4.22 16.51
C VAL A 24 -6.37 -4.32 15.17
N GLY A 25 -5.27 -5.10 15.15
CA GLY A 25 -4.50 -5.35 13.93
C GLY A 25 -3.31 -4.40 13.72
N LEU A 26 -3.08 -3.43 14.64
CA LEU A 26 -1.92 -2.56 14.57
C LEU A 26 -0.62 -3.32 14.84
N GLN A 27 0.42 -3.02 14.07
CA GLN A 27 1.75 -3.60 14.18
C GLN A 27 2.83 -2.51 14.32
N ARG A 28 2.82 -1.49 13.46
CA ARG A 28 3.78 -0.38 13.40
C ARG A 28 3.14 0.97 13.65
N VAL A 29 1.89 1.13 13.19
CA VAL A 29 1.14 2.37 13.36
C VAL A 29 0.78 2.55 14.83
N SER A 30 1.06 3.72 15.39
CA SER A 30 0.70 4.00 16.77
C SER A 30 -0.82 4.16 16.92
N ILE A 31 -1.35 3.67 18.02
CA ILE A 31 -2.79 3.83 18.33
C ILE A 31 -3.18 5.32 18.41
N GLY A 32 -2.28 6.19 18.88
CA GLY A 32 -2.50 7.63 18.94
C GLY A 32 -2.71 8.25 17.56
N SER A 33 -1.98 7.78 16.54
CA SER A 33 -2.16 8.24 15.15
C SER A 33 -3.56 7.94 14.63
N ILE A 34 -4.12 6.77 15.02
CA ILE A 34 -5.49 6.40 14.63
C ILE A 34 -6.48 7.35 15.27
N PHE A 35 -6.39 7.58 16.60
CA PHE A 35 -7.30 8.49 17.30
C PHE A 35 -7.25 9.93 16.79
N THR A 36 -6.10 10.38 16.31
CA THR A 36 -5.98 11.69 15.65
C THR A 36 -6.62 11.73 14.27
N SER A 37 -6.66 10.60 13.58
CA SER A 37 -7.15 10.50 12.20
C SER A 37 -8.66 10.29 12.10
N ILE A 38 -9.27 9.61 13.08
CA ILE A 38 -10.71 9.30 13.03
C ILE A 38 -11.56 10.48 13.53
N PRO A 39 -12.69 10.79 12.84
CA PRO A 39 -13.57 11.91 13.18
C PRO A 39 -14.65 11.54 14.21
N VAL A 40 -14.32 10.68 15.18
CA VAL A 40 -15.24 10.26 16.26
C VAL A 40 -14.51 10.06 17.57
N SER A 41 -15.27 10.25 18.66
CA SER A 41 -14.79 10.10 20.05
C SER A 41 -15.81 9.30 20.87
N VAL A 42 -15.37 8.84 22.05
CA VAL A 42 -16.29 8.28 23.05
C VAL A 42 -17.33 9.36 23.42
N GLY A 43 -18.60 8.98 23.42
CA GLY A 43 -19.75 9.87 23.65
C GLY A 43 -20.45 10.30 22.35
N ASP A 44 -19.86 10.08 21.17
CA ASP A 44 -20.49 10.40 19.91
C ASP A 44 -21.54 9.33 19.51
N LYS A 45 -22.54 9.74 18.72
CA LYS A 45 -23.44 8.82 18.05
C LYS A 45 -22.79 8.23 16.81
N MET A 46 -22.73 6.90 16.76
CA MET A 46 -22.27 6.17 15.58
C MET A 46 -23.46 5.89 14.64
N ASN A 47 -23.27 6.10 13.36
CA ASN A 47 -24.22 5.79 12.30
C ASN A 47 -23.45 5.42 11.00
N GLN A 48 -24.20 5.04 9.95
CA GLN A 48 -23.61 4.63 8.67
C GLN A 48 -22.76 5.72 8.02
N GLY A 49 -23.11 7.00 8.19
CA GLY A 49 -22.32 8.12 7.69
C GLY A 49 -20.95 8.18 8.36
N LYS A 50 -20.91 8.01 9.69
CA LYS A 50 -19.67 7.97 10.47
C LYS A 50 -18.77 6.77 10.11
N VAL A 51 -19.36 5.60 9.81
CA VAL A 51 -18.60 4.46 9.27
C VAL A 51 -17.83 4.88 8.02
N SER A 52 -18.51 5.51 7.07
CA SER A 52 -17.90 5.97 5.82
C SER A 52 -16.81 7.04 6.05
N GLU A 53 -17.03 7.96 6.98
CA GLU A 53 -16.06 9.00 7.35
C GLU A 53 -14.79 8.40 7.95
N ILE A 54 -14.91 7.49 8.93
CA ILE A 54 -13.78 6.79 9.56
C ILE A 54 -12.99 6.00 8.51
N THR A 55 -13.69 5.21 7.69
CA THR A 55 -13.08 4.39 6.66
C THR A 55 -12.28 5.25 5.68
N ARG A 56 -12.87 6.35 5.21
CA ARG A 56 -12.17 7.30 4.30
C ARG A 56 -10.98 7.96 4.96
N ALA A 57 -11.12 8.41 6.20
CA ALA A 57 -10.05 9.06 6.96
C ALA A 57 -8.85 8.12 7.12
N LEU A 58 -9.07 6.86 7.52
CA LEU A 58 -8.01 5.89 7.69
C LEU A 58 -7.37 5.46 6.35
N PHE A 59 -8.16 5.23 5.29
CA PHE A 59 -7.59 4.93 3.96
C PHE A 59 -6.78 6.08 3.39
N SER A 60 -7.13 7.34 3.69
CA SER A 60 -6.38 8.51 3.22
C SER A 60 -4.96 8.57 3.78
N THR A 61 -4.68 7.92 4.91
CA THR A 61 -3.33 7.79 5.46
C THR A 61 -2.41 6.90 4.60
N ALA A 62 -2.99 6.12 3.69
CA ALA A 62 -2.33 5.13 2.83
C ALA A 62 -1.58 4.02 3.58
N GLN A 63 -1.82 3.85 4.89
CA GLN A 63 -1.11 2.87 5.74
C GLN A 63 -1.80 1.51 5.81
N PHE A 64 -3.07 1.40 5.37
CA PHE A 64 -3.88 0.21 5.54
C PHE A 64 -4.25 -0.44 4.21
N ASN A 65 -4.24 -1.78 4.19
CA ASN A 65 -4.79 -2.60 3.11
C ASN A 65 -6.28 -2.81 3.28
N ASP A 66 -6.71 -3.06 4.53
CA ASP A 66 -8.11 -3.30 4.87
C ASP A 66 -8.48 -2.60 6.18
N ILE A 67 -9.74 -2.20 6.27
CA ILE A 67 -10.34 -1.55 7.42
C ILE A 67 -11.76 -2.08 7.57
N GLN A 68 -12.02 -2.70 8.71
CA GLN A 68 -13.33 -3.22 9.07
C GLN A 68 -13.84 -2.51 10.32
N ILE A 69 -15.09 -2.11 10.29
CA ILE A 69 -15.76 -1.44 11.42
C ILE A 69 -16.88 -2.32 11.90
N ALA A 70 -16.86 -2.67 13.18
CA ALA A 70 -17.83 -3.50 13.83
C ALA A 70 -18.33 -2.86 15.13
N LYS A 71 -19.43 -3.40 15.65
CA LYS A 71 -20.05 -3.04 16.91
C LYS A 71 -19.98 -4.24 17.85
N ASP A 72 -19.55 -4.01 19.10
CA ASP A 72 -19.62 -4.97 20.19
C ASP A 72 -20.30 -4.30 21.39
N GLY A 73 -21.59 -4.61 21.60
CA GLY A 73 -22.41 -3.81 22.52
C GLY A 73 -22.48 -2.35 22.09
N ASN A 74 -21.92 -1.46 22.87
CA ASN A 74 -21.74 -0.03 22.57
C ASN A 74 -20.28 0.36 22.32
N ALA A 75 -19.38 -0.63 22.18
CA ALA A 75 -18.01 -0.40 21.77
C ALA A 75 -17.90 -0.38 20.23
N LEU A 76 -17.16 0.60 19.72
CA LEU A 76 -16.76 0.67 18.33
C LEU A 76 -15.46 -0.13 18.15
N ILE A 77 -15.49 -1.16 17.31
CA ILE A 77 -14.32 -1.97 16.97
C ILE A 77 -13.83 -1.57 15.59
N ILE A 78 -12.58 -1.13 15.50
CA ILE A 78 -11.90 -0.81 14.24
C ILE A 78 -10.79 -1.83 14.05
N SER A 79 -11.00 -2.77 13.14
CA SER A 79 -9.99 -3.76 12.76
C SER A 79 -9.26 -3.27 11.52
N VAL A 80 -7.94 -3.24 11.57
CA VAL A 80 -7.10 -2.76 10.47
C VAL A 80 -6.07 -3.81 10.06
N GLU A 81 -5.77 -3.84 8.77
CA GLU A 81 -4.64 -4.58 8.22
C GLU A 81 -3.63 -3.56 7.67
N GLU A 82 -2.47 -3.47 8.32
CA GLU A 82 -1.43 -2.53 7.88
C GLU A 82 -0.77 -2.99 6.58
N ARG A 83 -0.47 -2.04 5.69
CA ARG A 83 0.39 -2.30 4.53
C ARG A 83 1.80 -2.60 5.01
N PRO A 84 2.49 -3.56 4.38
CA PRO A 84 3.89 -3.81 4.71
C PRO A 84 4.76 -2.59 4.38
N SER A 85 5.89 -2.48 5.06
CA SER A 85 6.94 -1.50 4.73
C SER A 85 8.10 -2.17 4.02
N ILE A 86 8.83 -1.39 3.23
CA ILE A 86 10.05 -1.85 2.56
C ILE A 86 11.17 -1.94 3.60
N SER A 87 11.74 -3.14 3.78
CA SER A 87 12.85 -3.37 4.72
C SER A 87 14.23 -3.28 4.06
N ALA A 88 14.30 -3.58 2.76
CA ALA A 88 15.52 -3.50 1.97
C ALA A 88 15.20 -3.41 0.48
N ILE A 89 16.12 -2.84 -0.28
CA ILE A 89 16.07 -2.80 -1.75
C ILE A 89 17.39 -3.34 -2.28
N GLU A 90 17.32 -4.44 -3.01
CA GLU A 90 18.46 -5.05 -3.70
C GLU A 90 18.37 -4.77 -5.20
N LEU A 91 19.48 -4.33 -5.78
CA LEU A 91 19.62 -4.06 -7.22
C LEU A 91 20.60 -5.06 -7.82
N GLU A 92 20.17 -5.77 -8.86
CA GLU A 92 21.01 -6.70 -9.60
C GLU A 92 21.05 -6.37 -11.09
N GLY A 93 22.21 -6.53 -11.72
CA GLY A 93 22.37 -6.43 -13.18
C GLY A 93 22.59 -5.03 -13.73
N ASN A 94 22.51 -3.98 -12.93
CA ASN A 94 22.68 -2.57 -13.31
C ASN A 94 24.16 -2.17 -13.53
N LYS A 95 24.73 -2.50 -14.67
CA LYS A 95 26.14 -2.19 -15.00
C LYS A 95 26.32 -0.80 -15.62
N ALA A 96 25.34 -0.35 -16.42
CA ALA A 96 25.38 0.94 -17.11
C ALA A 96 24.98 2.12 -16.24
N LEU A 97 24.09 1.89 -15.29
CA LEU A 97 23.64 2.89 -14.32
C LEU A 97 24.16 2.55 -12.93
N LYS A 98 24.64 3.55 -12.21
CA LYS A 98 25.11 3.36 -10.83
C LYS A 98 23.94 3.07 -9.89
N SER A 99 24.15 2.14 -8.96
CA SER A 99 23.12 1.80 -7.95
C SER A 99 22.66 3.00 -7.15
N GLU A 100 23.58 3.93 -6.82
CA GLU A 100 23.25 5.15 -6.10
C GLU A 100 22.25 6.05 -6.84
N ASP A 101 22.40 6.18 -8.16
CA ASP A 101 21.51 7.01 -8.98
C ASP A 101 20.12 6.35 -9.13
N LEU A 102 20.11 5.03 -9.27
CA LEU A 102 18.87 4.25 -9.29
C LEU A 102 18.12 4.34 -7.95
N LEU A 103 18.81 4.16 -6.82
CA LEU A 103 18.23 4.27 -5.49
C LEU A 103 17.69 5.69 -5.22
N LYS A 104 18.38 6.74 -5.65
CA LYS A 104 17.85 8.12 -5.57
C LYS A 104 16.59 8.31 -6.40
N GLY A 105 16.53 7.72 -7.60
CA GLY A 105 15.32 7.75 -8.43
C GLY A 105 14.15 7.02 -7.80
N LEU A 106 14.41 5.87 -7.17
CA LEU A 106 13.42 5.10 -6.42
C LEU A 106 12.90 5.88 -5.21
N ASP A 107 13.80 6.48 -4.42
CA ASP A 107 13.44 7.30 -3.25
C ASP A 107 12.58 8.51 -3.65
N GLY A 108 12.93 9.20 -4.73
CA GLY A 108 12.14 10.28 -5.30
C GLY A 108 10.72 9.87 -5.73
N ALA A 109 10.50 8.59 -6.01
CA ALA A 109 9.19 7.99 -6.28
C ALA A 109 8.49 7.43 -5.02
N GLY A 110 9.07 7.59 -3.84
CA GLY A 110 8.56 7.06 -2.58
C GLY A 110 8.80 5.57 -2.38
N ILE A 111 9.83 5.03 -3.04
CA ILE A 111 10.28 3.64 -2.89
C ILE A 111 11.64 3.68 -2.21
N SER A 112 11.66 3.61 -0.89
CA SER A 112 12.87 3.53 -0.06
C SER A 112 12.61 2.71 1.19
N GLU A 113 13.67 2.34 1.90
CA GLU A 113 13.57 1.61 3.16
C GLU A 113 12.73 2.40 4.17
N GLY A 114 11.84 1.71 4.89
CA GLY A 114 10.91 2.28 5.84
C GLY A 114 9.61 2.81 5.22
N GLN A 115 9.55 3.05 3.92
CA GLN A 115 8.33 3.50 3.24
C GLN A 115 7.30 2.37 3.09
N VAL A 116 6.03 2.77 3.01
CA VAL A 116 4.93 1.83 2.79
C VAL A 116 5.00 1.24 1.38
N TYR A 117 4.97 -0.07 1.28
CA TYR A 117 4.93 -0.78 0.02
C TYR A 117 3.61 -0.53 -0.73
N LYS A 118 3.71 -0.06 -1.97
CA LYS A 118 2.57 0.17 -2.88
C LYS A 118 2.87 -0.47 -4.24
N ARG A 119 2.17 -1.55 -4.56
CA ARG A 119 2.36 -2.28 -5.83
C ARG A 119 2.18 -1.39 -7.06
N SER A 120 1.24 -0.44 -7.02
CA SER A 120 1.00 0.50 -8.12
C SER A 120 2.21 1.40 -8.39
N THR A 121 2.89 1.89 -7.34
CA THR A 121 4.09 2.71 -7.46
C THR A 121 5.24 1.91 -8.08
N LEU A 122 5.42 0.64 -7.68
CA LEU A 122 6.43 -0.24 -8.27
C LEU A 122 6.20 -0.51 -9.76
N ASN A 123 4.95 -0.74 -10.17
CA ASN A 123 4.63 -0.96 -11.58
C ASN A 123 4.95 0.28 -12.43
N GLY A 124 4.66 1.48 -11.91
CA GLY A 124 5.06 2.73 -12.55
C GLY A 124 6.57 2.87 -12.67
N MET A 125 7.30 2.56 -11.59
CA MET A 125 8.75 2.64 -11.56
C MET A 125 9.42 1.63 -12.49
N LYS A 126 8.91 0.40 -12.60
CA LYS A 126 9.39 -0.58 -13.58
C LYS A 126 9.41 -0.01 -15.00
N SER A 127 8.31 0.64 -15.39
CA SER A 127 8.19 1.25 -16.72
C SER A 127 9.15 2.43 -16.89
N GLU A 128 9.37 3.21 -15.84
CA GLU A 128 10.31 4.35 -15.86
C GLU A 128 11.76 3.88 -16.00
N LEU A 129 12.17 2.86 -15.25
CA LEU A 129 13.51 2.27 -15.36
C LEU A 129 13.77 1.76 -16.79
N VAL A 130 12.81 1.02 -17.39
CA VAL A 130 12.96 0.57 -18.78
C VAL A 130 13.14 1.76 -19.73
N ARG A 131 12.38 2.85 -19.59
CA ARG A 131 12.54 4.06 -20.39
C ARG A 131 13.91 4.72 -20.18
N GLN A 132 14.39 4.76 -18.95
CA GLN A 132 15.70 5.32 -18.62
C GLN A 132 16.84 4.53 -19.30
N TYR A 133 16.79 3.20 -19.29
CA TYR A 133 17.74 2.36 -20.01
C TYR A 133 17.64 2.54 -21.53
N ALA A 134 16.43 2.63 -22.07
CA ALA A 134 16.21 2.88 -23.50
C ALA A 134 16.80 4.23 -23.95
N SER A 135 16.70 5.29 -23.13
CA SER A 135 17.30 6.60 -23.41
C SER A 135 18.84 6.56 -23.50
N GLN A 136 19.45 5.56 -22.89
CA GLN A 136 20.90 5.30 -22.97
C GLN A 136 21.26 4.30 -24.10
N GLY A 137 20.37 4.08 -25.05
CA GLY A 137 20.60 3.18 -26.18
C GLY A 137 20.47 1.69 -25.85
N ARG A 138 19.84 1.35 -24.71
CA ARG A 138 19.59 -0.03 -24.29
C ARG A 138 18.12 -0.41 -24.51
N TYR A 139 17.72 -0.45 -25.77
CA TYR A 139 16.31 -0.66 -26.16
C TYR A 139 15.75 -2.05 -25.82
N GLY A 140 16.62 -3.02 -25.54
CA GLY A 140 16.22 -4.37 -25.12
C GLY A 140 16.28 -4.56 -23.60
N ALA A 141 16.36 -3.49 -22.82
CA ALA A 141 16.42 -3.61 -21.38
C ALA A 141 15.09 -4.11 -20.78
N GLY A 142 15.19 -5.07 -19.87
CA GLY A 142 14.10 -5.60 -19.06
C GLY A 142 14.32 -5.31 -17.58
N VAL A 143 13.25 -5.06 -16.84
CA VAL A 143 13.30 -4.90 -15.38
C VAL A 143 12.28 -5.83 -14.77
N GLU A 144 12.68 -6.64 -13.82
CA GLU A 144 11.82 -7.46 -12.99
C GLU A 144 11.91 -7.01 -11.55
N ILE A 145 10.78 -6.96 -10.85
CA ILE A 145 10.73 -6.56 -9.45
C ILE A 145 10.01 -7.66 -8.68
N GLU A 146 10.75 -8.28 -7.78
CA GLU A 146 10.23 -9.27 -6.84
C GLU A 146 10.01 -8.62 -5.48
N ALA A 147 8.86 -8.88 -4.88
CA ALA A 147 8.53 -8.46 -3.52
C ALA A 147 8.52 -9.70 -2.64
N ILE A 148 9.47 -9.78 -1.71
CA ILE A 148 9.70 -10.94 -0.84
C ILE A 148 9.22 -10.59 0.56
N ASP A 149 8.20 -11.32 1.04
CA ASP A 149 7.67 -11.13 2.39
C ASP A 149 8.72 -11.47 3.46
N LYS A 150 8.86 -10.58 4.43
CA LYS A 150 9.77 -10.73 5.57
C LYS A 150 8.98 -10.61 6.89
N PRO A 151 9.55 -11.05 8.00
CA PRO A 151 8.91 -10.90 9.31
C PRO A 151 8.55 -9.46 9.66
N ARG A 152 7.60 -9.28 10.60
CA ARG A 152 7.14 -7.98 11.11
C ARG A 152 6.45 -7.10 10.06
N ASN A 153 5.68 -7.72 9.15
CA ASN A 153 4.96 -7.02 8.09
C ASN A 153 5.88 -6.11 7.27
N THR A 154 7.01 -6.66 6.80
CA THR A 154 7.96 -5.98 5.93
C THR A 154 8.17 -6.74 4.63
N ILE A 155 8.65 -6.04 3.61
CA ILE A 155 8.95 -6.57 2.28
C ILE A 155 10.37 -6.18 1.90
N GLU A 156 11.12 -7.13 1.40
CA GLU A 156 12.35 -6.88 0.66
C GLU A 156 12.03 -6.80 -0.83
N LEU A 157 12.51 -5.74 -1.48
CA LEU A 157 12.39 -5.55 -2.92
C LEU A 157 13.68 -5.98 -3.61
N LYS A 158 13.57 -6.95 -4.53
CA LYS A 158 14.66 -7.34 -5.41
C LYS A 158 14.36 -6.85 -6.83
N ILE A 159 15.18 -5.93 -7.33
CA ILE A 159 15.04 -5.32 -8.66
C ILE A 159 16.13 -5.89 -9.55
N ILE A 160 15.73 -6.75 -10.48
CA ILE A 160 16.60 -7.46 -11.40
C ILE A 160 16.54 -6.74 -12.75
N ILE A 161 17.69 -6.30 -13.24
CA ILE A 161 17.82 -5.52 -14.47
C ILE A 161 18.60 -6.33 -15.49
N ASP A 162 17.94 -6.67 -16.59
CA ASP A 162 18.61 -7.12 -17.80
C ASP A 162 18.78 -5.93 -18.74
N GLU A 163 20.01 -5.42 -18.81
CA GLU A 163 20.30 -4.24 -19.64
C GLU A 163 20.22 -4.48 -21.15
N GLY A 164 20.11 -5.74 -21.58
CA GLY A 164 20.11 -6.09 -22.98
C GLY A 164 21.40 -5.70 -23.71
N LYS A 165 21.35 -5.73 -25.05
CA LYS A 165 22.49 -5.32 -25.89
C LYS A 165 22.47 -3.81 -26.15
N SER A 166 23.63 -3.17 -26.03
CA SER A 166 23.80 -1.78 -26.45
C SER A 166 23.59 -1.66 -27.98
N ALA A 167 22.78 -0.70 -28.40
CA ALA A 167 22.64 -0.37 -29.81
C ALA A 167 23.96 0.21 -30.35
N LYS A 168 24.52 -0.41 -31.42
CA LYS A 168 25.67 0.13 -32.12
C LYS A 168 25.18 0.78 -33.42
N ILE A 169 25.50 2.07 -33.61
CA ILE A 169 25.27 2.75 -34.88
C ILE A 169 26.26 2.15 -35.86
N LYS A 170 25.80 1.37 -36.85
CA LYS A 170 26.63 1.04 -38.02
C LYS A 170 26.80 2.34 -38.82
N LYS A 171 28.06 2.81 -38.94
CA LYS A 171 28.35 3.85 -39.92
C LYS A 171 27.91 3.35 -41.29
N VAL A 172 27.07 4.13 -41.98
CA VAL A 172 26.78 4.01 -43.40
C VAL A 172 27.96 4.59 -44.17
#